data_a2302841cd0bcb2eda3f24b52de32a7a
#
_entry.id   a2302841cd0bcb2eda3f24b52de32a7a
#
_cell.length_a   1.000
_cell.length_b   1.000
_cell.length_c   1.000
_cell.angle_alpha   90.00
_cell.angle_beta   90.00
_cell.angle_gamma   90.00
#
_symmetry.space_group_name_H-M   'P 1'
#
loop_
_entity.id
_entity.type
_entity.pdbx_description
1 polymer ?
#
loop_
_entity_poly.entity_id
_entity_poly.type
_entity_poly.pdbx_seq_one_letter_code
_entity_poly.pdbx_strand_id
1 'polypeptide(L)'
;IAAMKKGKHVLMHKPVANRLVEGRRVVETARQTEVATHLLAYGSGIGNGQIAERIKQGVIGPLREVHNWTNRPVWPQYTQIPTDRPAIPQGLDWDLWLGPALDRPYHPHYTHTVFRGWYDFGGGSMADMGIYSLWPVFTALDLGVPISAQAWATHTCSTVDFVCRTDVNDFAYPTACTIRLQFASQADRPALDLFWYDGGMK
;
A
#
# COMPACT_ATOMS: atom_id res chain seq x y z
N ILE A 1 -4.45 -15.13 -11.80
CA ILE A 1 -5.64 -15.24 -12.67
C ILE A 1 -5.55 -16.46 -13.55
N ALA A 2 -4.51 -16.63 -14.40
CA ALA A 2 -4.39 -17.75 -15.32
C ALA A 2 -4.42 -19.12 -14.60
N ALA A 3 -3.71 -19.24 -13.47
CA ALA A 3 -3.71 -20.47 -12.66
C ALA A 3 -5.12 -20.79 -12.10
N MET A 4 -5.80 -19.78 -11.56
CA MET A 4 -7.17 -19.94 -11.04
C MET A 4 -8.16 -20.42 -12.12
N LYS A 5 -8.11 -19.83 -13.32
CA LYS A 5 -8.92 -20.24 -14.47
C LYS A 5 -8.65 -21.69 -14.92
N LYS A 6 -7.51 -22.27 -14.54
CA LYS A 6 -7.17 -23.68 -14.77
C LYS A 6 -7.47 -24.55 -13.55
N GLY A 7 -8.28 -24.09 -12.61
CA GLY A 7 -8.66 -24.83 -11.40
C GLY A 7 -7.54 -25.06 -10.40
N LYS A 8 -6.46 -24.25 -10.45
CA LYS A 8 -5.34 -24.36 -9.51
C LYS A 8 -5.54 -23.47 -8.30
N HIS A 9 -5.33 -24.01 -7.11
CA HIS A 9 -5.24 -23.21 -5.88
C HIS A 9 -4.04 -22.29 -5.96
N VAL A 10 -4.14 -21.08 -5.37
CA VAL A 10 -3.13 -20.04 -5.48
C VAL A 10 -2.70 -19.54 -4.10
N LEU A 11 -1.41 -19.61 -3.86
CA LEU A 11 -0.74 -18.97 -2.75
C LEU A 11 0.14 -17.85 -3.32
N MET A 12 -0.03 -16.63 -2.85
CA MET A 12 0.77 -15.50 -3.35
C MET A 12 1.23 -14.60 -2.22
N HIS A 13 2.34 -13.91 -2.44
CA HIS A 13 2.84 -12.89 -1.53
C HIS A 13 2.19 -11.52 -1.81
N LYS A 14 2.16 -10.65 -0.82
CA LYS A 14 1.72 -9.26 -0.99
C LYS A 14 2.72 -8.45 -1.88
N PRO A 15 2.31 -7.40 -2.54
CA PRO A 15 0.93 -6.98 -2.79
C PRO A 15 0.23 -7.85 -3.83
N VAL A 16 -1.09 -7.87 -3.80
CA VAL A 16 -1.91 -8.68 -4.73
C VAL A 16 -1.76 -8.18 -6.17
N ALA A 17 -1.68 -6.89 -6.35
CA ALA A 17 -1.55 -6.23 -7.64
C ALA A 17 -1.02 -4.80 -7.44
N ASN A 18 -0.45 -4.22 -8.49
CA ASN A 18 0.02 -2.83 -8.50
C ASN A 18 -1.06 -1.85 -9.01
N ARG A 19 -2.10 -2.35 -9.63
CA ARG A 19 -3.21 -1.54 -10.18
C ARG A 19 -4.55 -1.99 -9.60
N LEU A 20 -5.43 -1.03 -9.33
CA LEU A 20 -6.77 -1.30 -8.77
C LEU A 20 -7.58 -2.26 -9.65
N VAL A 21 -7.54 -2.06 -10.96
CA VAL A 21 -8.25 -2.91 -11.93
C VAL A 21 -7.75 -4.35 -11.88
N GLU A 22 -6.45 -4.57 -11.75
CA GLU A 22 -5.84 -5.89 -11.64
C GLU A 22 -6.27 -6.58 -10.34
N GLY A 23 -6.24 -5.84 -9.22
CA GLY A 23 -6.70 -6.34 -7.92
C GLY A 23 -8.17 -6.77 -7.96
N ARG A 24 -9.03 -5.96 -8.56
CA ARG A 24 -10.46 -6.33 -8.76
C ARG A 24 -10.60 -7.61 -9.58
N ARG A 25 -9.88 -7.73 -10.68
CA ARG A 25 -9.90 -8.92 -11.53
C ARG A 25 -9.41 -10.18 -10.81
N VAL A 26 -8.43 -10.05 -9.93
CA VAL A 26 -7.97 -11.18 -9.08
C VAL A 26 -9.11 -11.64 -8.17
N VAL A 27 -9.77 -10.72 -7.46
CA VAL A 27 -10.88 -11.04 -6.56
C VAL A 27 -12.07 -11.65 -7.31
N GLU A 28 -12.45 -11.06 -8.44
CA GLU A 28 -13.53 -11.57 -9.29
C GLU A 28 -13.23 -12.99 -9.79
N THR A 29 -12.00 -13.22 -10.26
CA THR A 29 -11.60 -14.56 -10.75
C THR A 29 -11.59 -15.58 -9.62
N ALA A 30 -11.11 -15.23 -8.43
CA ALA A 30 -11.13 -16.11 -7.27
C ALA A 30 -12.57 -16.54 -6.92
N ARG A 31 -13.51 -15.59 -6.91
CA ARG A 31 -14.95 -15.88 -6.68
C ARG A 31 -15.57 -16.76 -7.76
N GLN A 32 -15.25 -16.52 -9.03
CA GLN A 32 -15.80 -17.27 -10.16
C GLN A 32 -15.26 -18.70 -10.26
N THR A 33 -14.02 -18.92 -9.84
CA THR A 33 -13.37 -20.23 -9.96
C THR A 33 -13.46 -21.07 -8.71
N GLU A 34 -13.87 -20.48 -7.58
CA GLU A 34 -14.02 -21.13 -6.27
C GLU A 34 -12.78 -21.91 -5.80
N VAL A 35 -11.62 -21.62 -6.37
CA VAL A 35 -10.35 -22.20 -5.94
C VAL A 35 -9.89 -21.61 -4.61
N ALA A 36 -9.16 -22.37 -3.82
CA ALA A 36 -8.56 -21.87 -2.60
C ALA A 36 -7.48 -20.83 -2.95
N THR A 37 -7.57 -19.65 -2.31
CA THR A 37 -6.61 -18.57 -2.45
C THR A 37 -6.09 -18.13 -1.09
N HIS A 38 -4.81 -17.84 -0.98
CA HIS A 38 -4.22 -17.35 0.24
C HIS A 38 -3.18 -16.25 -0.05
N LEU A 39 -3.27 -15.15 0.69
CA LEU A 39 -2.29 -14.07 0.65
C LEU A 39 -1.32 -14.19 1.83
N LEU A 40 -0.04 -14.37 1.54
CA LEU A 40 1.00 -14.38 2.56
C LEU A 40 1.27 -12.95 3.05
N ALA A 41 0.97 -12.74 4.33
CA ALA A 41 1.29 -11.51 5.05
C ALA A 41 1.80 -11.89 6.45
N TYR A 42 3.07 -11.70 6.69
CA TYR A 42 3.70 -12.08 7.96
C TYR A 42 3.17 -11.22 9.12
N GLY A 43 2.86 -11.85 10.24
CA GLY A 43 2.48 -11.18 11.48
C GLY A 43 1.04 -10.70 11.58
N SER A 44 0.20 -10.96 10.59
CA SER A 44 -1.19 -10.45 10.53
C SER A 44 -2.20 -11.14 11.44
N GLY A 45 -1.81 -12.10 12.27
CA GLY A 45 -2.77 -12.94 12.99
C GLY A 45 -2.55 -13.13 14.50
N ILE A 46 -1.43 -12.74 15.05
CA ILE A 46 -1.11 -13.04 16.46
C ILE A 46 -1.70 -11.99 17.39
N GLY A 47 -2.60 -12.39 18.26
CA GLY A 47 -3.15 -11.53 19.33
C GLY A 47 -4.37 -10.67 18.97
N ASN A 48 -4.71 -10.55 17.68
CA ASN A 48 -5.79 -9.66 17.22
C ASN A 48 -7.18 -10.09 17.71
N GLY A 49 -7.43 -11.37 17.87
CA GLY A 49 -8.71 -11.89 18.36
C GLY A 49 -9.04 -11.42 19.78
N GLN A 50 -8.06 -11.38 20.67
CA GLN A 50 -8.28 -10.93 22.06
C GLN A 50 -8.54 -9.42 22.13
N ILE A 51 -7.84 -8.62 21.31
CA ILE A 51 -8.05 -7.17 21.25
C ILE A 51 -9.43 -6.87 20.68
N ALA A 52 -9.80 -7.52 19.58
CA ALA A 52 -11.13 -7.38 18.97
C ALA A 52 -12.24 -7.71 19.97
N GLU A 53 -12.10 -8.81 20.70
CA GLU A 53 -13.08 -9.22 21.73
C GLU A 53 -13.22 -8.17 22.84
N ARG A 54 -12.12 -7.64 23.37
CA ARG A 54 -12.15 -6.58 24.38
C ARG A 54 -12.80 -5.29 23.89
N ILE A 55 -12.56 -4.91 22.62
CA ILE A 55 -13.23 -3.77 22.01
C ILE A 55 -14.74 -4.02 21.92
N LYS A 56 -15.17 -5.20 21.46
CA LYS A 56 -16.58 -5.59 21.39
C LYS A 56 -17.25 -5.62 22.77
N GLN A 57 -16.54 -6.00 23.79
CA GLN A 57 -16.99 -5.95 25.20
C GLN A 57 -17.10 -4.53 25.76
N GLY A 58 -16.70 -3.50 25.00
CA GLY A 58 -16.80 -2.11 25.37
C GLY A 58 -15.77 -1.63 26.41
N VAL A 59 -14.64 -2.34 26.60
CA VAL A 59 -13.63 -2.02 27.59
C VAL A 59 -13.08 -0.59 27.44
N ILE A 60 -13.01 -0.10 26.20
CA ILE A 60 -12.56 1.29 25.88
C ILE A 60 -13.72 2.21 25.48
N GLY A 61 -14.96 1.75 25.65
CA GLY A 61 -16.16 2.48 25.21
C GLY A 61 -16.33 2.49 23.67
N PRO A 62 -17.23 3.35 23.16
CA PRO A 62 -17.53 3.43 21.73
C PRO A 62 -16.30 3.89 20.93
N LEU A 63 -15.79 3.05 20.05
CA LEU A 63 -14.65 3.34 19.21
C LEU A 63 -15.04 4.36 18.12
N ARG A 64 -14.32 5.47 18.02
CA ARG A 64 -14.55 6.55 17.05
C ARG A 64 -13.38 6.82 16.13
N GLU A 65 -12.17 6.56 16.62
CA GLU A 65 -10.93 6.80 15.88
C GLU A 65 -9.96 5.63 16.07
N VAL A 66 -9.26 5.31 14.99
CA VAL A 66 -8.14 4.37 14.99
C VAL A 66 -6.95 5.06 14.33
N HIS A 67 -5.81 5.02 14.96
CA HIS A 67 -4.57 5.57 14.42
C HIS A 67 -3.59 4.45 14.14
N ASN A 68 -3.14 4.35 12.91
CA ASN A 68 -2.20 3.37 12.41
C ASN A 68 -1.00 4.07 11.78
N TRP A 69 0.21 3.64 12.08
CA TRP A 69 1.42 4.28 11.56
C TRP A 69 2.52 3.29 11.25
N THR A 70 3.47 3.73 10.43
CA THR A 70 4.66 2.98 10.06
C THR A 70 5.89 3.89 10.01
N ASN A 71 7.07 3.31 10.16
CA ASN A 71 8.35 3.99 9.96
C ASN A 71 8.78 4.09 8.49
N ARG A 72 7.94 3.66 7.55
CA ARG A 72 8.19 3.82 6.11
C ARG A 72 7.89 5.24 5.67
N PRO A 73 8.45 5.69 4.53
CA PRO A 73 9.36 4.98 3.62
C PRO A 73 10.80 4.90 4.15
N VAL A 74 11.57 3.91 3.64
CA VAL A 74 13.03 3.81 3.78
C VAL A 74 13.74 4.08 2.46
N TRP A 75 13.02 4.64 1.52
CA TRP A 75 13.49 5.10 0.21
C TRP A 75 13.21 6.61 0.07
N PRO A 76 14.01 7.34 -0.72
CA PRO A 76 13.78 8.76 -0.94
C PRO A 76 12.54 9.01 -1.80
N GLN A 77 11.97 10.20 -1.72
CA GLN A 77 11.14 10.71 -2.80
C GLN A 77 12.07 11.14 -3.93
N TYR A 78 11.90 10.52 -5.09
CA TYR A 78 12.68 10.89 -6.26
C TYR A 78 12.16 12.21 -6.84
N THR A 79 13.07 13.11 -7.15
CA THR A 79 12.75 14.46 -7.65
C THR A 79 12.89 14.58 -9.17
N GLN A 80 13.47 13.55 -9.80
CA GLN A 80 13.63 13.48 -11.24
C GLN A 80 13.71 12.01 -11.70
N ILE A 81 13.32 11.79 -12.94
CA ILE A 81 13.53 10.50 -13.60
C ILE A 81 15.01 10.43 -13.99
N PRO A 82 15.74 9.33 -13.67
CA PRO A 82 17.13 9.16 -14.04
C PRO A 82 17.35 9.28 -15.56
N THR A 83 18.37 9.98 -15.97
CA THR A 83 18.73 10.18 -17.38
C THR A 83 19.97 9.40 -17.79
N ASP A 84 20.81 9.01 -16.85
CA ASP A 84 21.97 8.15 -17.07
C ASP A 84 21.52 6.71 -17.32
N ARG A 85 22.40 5.94 -17.95
CA ARG A 85 22.10 4.55 -18.39
C ARG A 85 23.22 3.62 -17.96
N PRO A 86 23.30 3.30 -16.67
CA PRO A 86 24.30 2.35 -16.18
C PRO A 86 24.07 0.95 -16.78
N ALA A 87 25.12 0.16 -16.84
CA ALA A 87 25.01 -1.21 -17.32
C ALA A 87 24.09 -2.05 -16.43
N ILE A 88 23.32 -2.94 -17.05
CA ILE A 88 22.50 -3.90 -16.33
C ILE A 88 23.43 -4.85 -15.55
N PRO A 89 23.22 -5.05 -14.25
CA PRO A 89 24.03 -5.99 -13.46
C PRO A 89 23.99 -7.41 -14.02
N GLN A 90 25.11 -8.09 -13.92
CA GLN A 90 25.17 -9.50 -14.30
C GLN A 90 24.12 -10.32 -13.53
N GLY A 91 23.37 -11.15 -14.23
CA GLY A 91 22.33 -12.02 -13.65
C GLY A 91 20.97 -11.35 -13.48
N LEU A 92 20.82 -10.07 -13.83
CA LEU A 92 19.53 -9.40 -13.88
C LEU A 92 19.00 -9.41 -15.31
N ASP A 93 17.86 -10.05 -15.53
CA ASP A 93 17.06 -9.90 -16.75
C ASP A 93 16.15 -8.69 -16.58
N TRP A 94 16.51 -7.56 -17.20
CA TRP A 94 15.82 -6.31 -17.02
C TRP A 94 14.42 -6.29 -17.63
N ASP A 95 14.26 -6.97 -18.75
CA ASP A 95 12.95 -7.08 -19.43
C ASP A 95 11.95 -7.87 -18.58
N LEU A 96 12.38 -9.00 -18.03
CA LEU A 96 11.57 -9.78 -17.09
C LEU A 96 11.28 -9.02 -15.80
N TRP A 97 12.23 -8.20 -15.33
CA TRP A 97 12.00 -7.38 -14.13
C TRP A 97 10.96 -6.29 -14.38
N LEU A 98 11.02 -5.60 -15.52
CA LEU A 98 10.03 -4.60 -15.93
C LEU A 98 8.62 -5.20 -16.01
N GLY A 99 8.50 -6.41 -16.53
CA GLY A 99 7.20 -7.07 -16.71
C GLY A 99 6.23 -6.22 -17.51
N PRO A 100 5.05 -5.86 -16.97
CA PRO A 100 4.05 -5.07 -17.67
C PRO A 100 4.28 -3.54 -17.59
N ALA A 101 5.34 -3.07 -16.94
CA ALA A 101 5.66 -1.64 -16.89
C ALA A 101 6.14 -1.14 -18.26
N LEU A 102 6.06 0.18 -18.46
CA LEU A 102 6.58 0.79 -19.68
C LEU A 102 8.09 0.57 -19.79
N ASP A 103 8.54 0.28 -21.01
CA ASP A 103 9.96 0.10 -21.31
C ASP A 103 10.77 1.36 -20.96
N ARG A 104 11.88 1.14 -20.26
CA ARG A 104 12.84 2.18 -19.88
C ARG A 104 14.21 1.59 -19.62
N PRO A 105 15.28 2.39 -19.75
CA PRO A 105 16.62 1.98 -19.38
C PRO A 105 16.71 1.55 -17.91
N TYR A 106 17.55 0.55 -17.66
CA TYR A 106 17.88 0.16 -16.30
C TYR A 106 18.48 1.33 -15.51
N HIS A 107 18.08 1.43 -14.24
CA HIS A 107 18.76 2.27 -13.26
C HIS A 107 18.62 1.65 -11.86
N PRO A 108 19.65 1.72 -10.99
CA PRO A 108 19.59 1.15 -9.64
C PRO A 108 18.51 1.77 -8.77
N HIS A 109 18.07 3.00 -9.05
CA HIS A 109 16.93 3.61 -8.37
C HIS A 109 15.59 2.93 -8.62
N TYR A 110 15.49 2.02 -9.58
CA TYR A 110 14.28 1.25 -9.87
C TYR A 110 14.25 -0.13 -9.23
N THR A 111 15.37 -0.61 -8.66
CA THR A 111 15.49 -1.99 -8.20
C THR A 111 15.53 -2.11 -6.68
N HIS A 112 15.56 -3.36 -6.19
CA HIS A 112 15.55 -3.72 -4.78
C HIS A 112 14.40 -3.03 -4.01
N THR A 113 14.65 -2.57 -2.81
CA THR A 113 13.64 -1.97 -1.93
C THR A 113 13.08 -0.64 -2.47
N VAL A 114 13.91 0.13 -3.18
CA VAL A 114 13.60 1.51 -3.59
C VAL A 114 12.56 1.60 -4.70
N PHE A 115 12.29 0.53 -5.45
CA PHE A 115 11.23 0.50 -6.47
C PHE A 115 9.87 0.92 -5.92
N ARG A 116 9.64 0.72 -4.64
CA ARG A 116 8.38 1.06 -3.96
C ARG A 116 8.05 2.55 -3.99
N GLY A 117 9.08 3.38 -4.16
CA GLY A 117 8.93 4.84 -4.28
C GLY A 117 8.42 5.33 -5.63
N TRP A 118 8.34 4.48 -6.66
CA TRP A 118 7.92 4.84 -8.00
C TRP A 118 6.50 4.39 -8.30
N TYR A 119 5.67 5.26 -8.90
CA TYR A 119 4.29 4.94 -9.25
C TYR A 119 4.18 3.75 -10.20
N ASP A 120 5.15 3.58 -11.11
CA ASP A 120 5.12 2.49 -12.09
C ASP A 120 5.42 1.12 -11.48
N PHE A 121 6.15 1.06 -10.37
CA PHE A 121 6.67 -0.19 -9.82
C PHE A 121 6.11 -0.55 -8.45
N GLY A 122 5.70 0.43 -7.67
CA GLY A 122 5.25 0.24 -6.30
C GLY A 122 3.95 0.95 -5.96
N GLY A 123 3.59 0.91 -4.70
CA GLY A 123 2.43 1.60 -4.14
C GLY A 123 2.77 2.41 -2.88
N GLY A 124 4.04 2.83 -2.74
CA GLY A 124 4.50 3.59 -1.60
C GLY A 124 4.39 2.84 -0.27
N SER A 125 4.42 3.58 0.82
CA SER A 125 4.42 3.03 2.18
C SER A 125 3.15 2.27 2.52
N MET A 126 1.99 2.72 2.04
CA MET A 126 0.73 2.06 2.33
C MET A 126 0.65 0.67 1.69
N ALA A 127 1.06 0.50 0.44
CA ALA A 127 1.07 -0.81 -0.20
C ALA A 127 2.18 -1.72 0.36
N ASP A 128 3.29 -1.15 0.83
CA ASP A 128 4.36 -1.94 1.47
C ASP A 128 3.92 -2.46 2.84
N MET A 129 3.35 -1.62 3.70
CA MET A 129 3.10 -1.91 5.11
C MET A 129 1.64 -2.06 5.51
N GLY A 130 0.71 -1.54 4.70
CA GLY A 130 -0.71 -1.52 5.08
C GLY A 130 -1.29 -2.91 5.35
N ILE A 131 -0.90 -3.92 4.57
CA ILE A 131 -1.37 -5.28 4.80
C ILE A 131 -0.98 -5.81 6.19
N TYR A 132 0.14 -5.40 6.74
CA TYR A 132 0.61 -5.87 8.05
C TYR A 132 -0.11 -5.19 9.21
N SER A 133 -0.44 -3.92 9.08
CA SER A 133 -0.97 -3.10 10.18
C SER A 133 -2.44 -2.73 10.02
N LEU A 134 -2.94 -2.54 8.79
CA LEU A 134 -4.36 -2.25 8.54
C LEU A 134 -5.22 -3.51 8.51
N TRP A 135 -4.70 -4.62 7.96
CA TRP A 135 -5.46 -5.87 7.90
C TRP A 135 -6.04 -6.32 9.25
N PRO A 136 -5.26 -6.30 10.35
CA PRO A 136 -5.80 -6.59 11.68
C PRO A 136 -6.93 -5.66 12.09
N VAL A 137 -6.83 -4.38 11.77
CA VAL A 137 -7.87 -3.38 12.08
C VAL A 137 -9.14 -3.66 11.29
N PHE A 138 -9.03 -3.88 9.98
CA PHE A 138 -10.17 -4.18 9.12
C PHE A 138 -10.89 -5.45 9.53
N THR A 139 -10.14 -6.51 9.88
CA THR A 139 -10.72 -7.80 10.28
C THR A 139 -11.29 -7.79 11.70
N ALA A 140 -10.63 -7.12 12.64
CA ALA A 140 -11.06 -7.05 14.03
C ALA A 140 -12.34 -6.21 14.21
N LEU A 141 -12.51 -5.17 13.39
CA LEU A 141 -13.60 -4.20 13.49
C LEU A 141 -14.66 -4.38 12.39
N ASP A 142 -14.47 -5.34 11.49
CA ASP A 142 -15.36 -5.60 10.34
C ASP A 142 -15.71 -4.30 9.57
N LEU A 143 -14.68 -3.54 9.20
CA LEU A 143 -14.87 -2.16 8.73
C LEU A 143 -15.58 -2.05 7.38
N GLY A 144 -15.45 -3.03 6.50
CA GLY A 144 -16.00 -2.96 5.14
C GLY A 144 -15.30 -1.92 4.26
N VAL A 145 -16.09 -1.20 3.44
CA VAL A 145 -15.59 -0.19 2.50
C VAL A 145 -15.76 1.20 3.11
N PRO A 146 -14.73 2.06 3.08
CA PRO A 146 -14.86 3.44 3.54
C PRO A 146 -15.80 4.25 2.64
N ILE A 147 -16.54 5.18 3.23
CA ILE A 147 -17.42 6.11 2.52
C ILE A 147 -16.67 7.32 1.95
N SER A 148 -15.50 7.64 2.51
CA SER A 148 -14.60 8.66 1.98
C SER A 148 -13.15 8.37 2.32
N ALA A 149 -12.25 8.93 1.52
CA ALA A 149 -10.82 8.93 1.74
C ALA A 149 -10.26 10.34 1.46
N GLN A 150 -9.39 10.81 2.36
CA GLN A 150 -8.66 12.05 2.21
C GLN A 150 -7.18 11.78 2.46
N ALA A 151 -6.31 12.44 1.71
CA ALA A 151 -4.87 12.30 1.87
C ALA A 151 -4.17 13.66 1.88
N TRP A 152 -3.17 13.78 2.72
CA TRP A 152 -2.24 14.90 2.80
C TRP A 152 -0.83 14.33 2.68
N ALA A 153 -0.02 14.95 1.84
CA ALA A 153 1.32 14.44 1.53
C ALA A 153 2.35 15.55 1.54
N THR A 154 3.60 15.18 1.82
CA THR A 154 4.75 16.07 1.67
C THR A 154 5.04 16.32 0.19
N HIS A 155 5.62 17.49 -0.09
CA HIS A 155 6.11 17.88 -1.40
C HIS A 155 7.60 18.18 -1.34
N THR A 156 8.32 17.88 -2.41
CA THR A 156 9.67 18.39 -2.63
C THR A 156 9.61 19.82 -3.15
N CYS A 157 10.60 20.61 -2.80
CA CYS A 157 10.72 22.01 -3.22
C CYS A 157 12.13 22.28 -3.73
N SER A 158 12.22 23.13 -4.72
CA SER A 158 13.49 23.69 -5.23
C SER A 158 13.52 25.20 -5.05
N THR A 159 14.72 25.78 -4.95
CA THR A 159 14.90 27.22 -4.89
C THR A 159 15.21 27.75 -6.28
N VAL A 160 14.31 28.61 -6.79
CA VAL A 160 14.48 29.30 -8.07
C VAL A 160 14.40 30.79 -7.81
N ASP A 161 15.41 31.54 -8.21
CA ASP A 161 15.49 33.00 -8.01
C ASP A 161 15.23 33.41 -6.54
N PHE A 162 15.84 32.68 -5.60
CA PHE A 162 15.70 32.89 -4.15
C PHE A 162 14.30 32.62 -3.59
N VAL A 163 13.40 32.03 -4.39
CA VAL A 163 12.04 31.66 -3.98
C VAL A 163 11.91 30.14 -3.96
N CYS A 164 11.38 29.60 -2.87
CA CYS A 164 11.02 28.20 -2.79
C CYS A 164 9.77 27.91 -3.62
N ARG A 165 9.86 26.94 -4.53
CA ARG A 165 8.76 26.48 -5.38
C ARG A 165 8.56 25.01 -5.19
N THR A 166 7.31 24.60 -5.09
CA THR A 166 6.95 23.17 -5.05
C THR A 166 7.26 22.53 -6.40
N ASP A 167 8.02 21.44 -6.37
CA ASP A 167 8.31 20.66 -7.57
C ASP A 167 7.07 19.84 -7.98
N VAL A 168 6.75 19.83 -9.25
CA VAL A 168 5.75 18.93 -9.81
C VAL A 168 6.34 17.53 -9.86
N ASN A 169 5.66 16.57 -9.25
CA ASN A 169 6.10 15.18 -9.20
C ASN A 169 4.89 14.25 -9.41
N ASP A 170 4.81 13.65 -10.58
CA ASP A 170 3.77 12.71 -10.99
C ASP A 170 4.29 11.28 -11.19
N PHE A 171 5.50 10.98 -10.72
CA PHE A 171 6.18 9.69 -10.93
C PHE A 171 6.64 9.00 -9.63
N ALA A 172 6.73 9.71 -8.50
CA ALA A 172 7.24 9.17 -7.25
C ALA A 172 6.33 9.47 -6.04
N TYR A 173 6.21 8.50 -5.14
CA TYR A 173 5.46 8.65 -3.90
C TYR A 173 6.13 9.63 -2.93
N PRO A 174 5.35 10.36 -2.11
CA PRO A 174 5.86 11.28 -1.11
C PRO A 174 6.64 10.54 -0.02
N THR A 175 7.50 11.27 0.69
CA THR A 175 8.26 10.75 1.84
C THR A 175 7.43 10.65 3.10
N ALA A 176 6.31 11.37 3.18
CA ALA A 176 5.37 11.25 4.30
C ALA A 176 3.96 11.56 3.83
N CYS A 177 2.99 10.84 4.37
CA CYS A 177 1.59 11.16 4.17
C CYS A 177 0.75 10.83 5.41
N THR A 178 -0.38 11.53 5.50
CA THR A 178 -1.49 11.18 6.38
C THR A 178 -2.69 10.85 5.52
N ILE A 179 -3.34 9.73 5.78
CA ILE A 179 -4.56 9.32 5.08
C ILE A 179 -5.66 9.10 6.11
N ARG A 180 -6.83 9.69 5.88
CA ARG A 180 -8.03 9.48 6.67
C ARG A 180 -9.05 8.70 5.85
N LEU A 181 -9.49 7.59 6.39
CA LEU A 181 -10.58 6.78 5.85
C LEU A 181 -11.78 6.89 6.79
N GLN A 182 -12.94 7.26 6.27
CA GLN A 182 -14.17 7.39 7.05
C GLN A 182 -15.08 6.20 6.78
N PHE A 183 -15.62 5.63 7.85
CA PHE A 183 -16.57 4.52 7.80
C PHE A 183 -17.92 4.93 8.39
N ALA A 184 -19.00 4.53 7.76
CA ALA A 184 -20.34 4.76 8.28
C ALA A 184 -20.55 4.04 9.62
N SER A 185 -21.52 4.50 10.40
CA SER A 185 -21.99 3.78 11.56
C SER A 185 -22.58 2.41 11.17
N GLN A 186 -22.42 1.44 12.05
CA GLN A 186 -23.05 0.12 11.99
C GLN A 186 -23.95 -0.06 13.23
N ALA A 187 -24.72 -1.14 13.29
CA ALA A 187 -25.67 -1.34 14.39
C ALA A 187 -25.03 -1.33 15.78
N ASP A 188 -23.80 -1.84 15.87
CA ASP A 188 -23.03 -2.03 17.09
C ASP A 188 -21.84 -1.04 17.23
N ARG A 189 -21.66 -0.12 16.27
CA ARG A 189 -20.51 0.78 16.23
C ARG A 189 -20.89 2.16 15.64
N PRO A 190 -20.50 3.28 16.28
CA PRO A 190 -20.64 4.60 15.69
C PRO A 190 -19.82 4.75 14.41
N ALA A 191 -20.03 5.85 13.67
CA ALA A 191 -19.12 6.23 12.60
C ALA A 191 -17.68 6.30 13.10
N LEU A 192 -16.73 5.87 12.26
CA LEU A 192 -15.33 5.71 12.66
C LEU A 192 -14.41 6.32 11.62
N ASP A 193 -13.38 6.99 12.11
CA ASP A 193 -12.25 7.48 11.33
C ASP A 193 -11.03 6.61 11.54
N LEU A 194 -10.45 6.11 10.47
CA LEU A 194 -9.17 5.40 10.48
C LEU A 194 -8.10 6.27 9.84
N PHE A 195 -7.09 6.59 10.62
CA PHE A 195 -5.94 7.36 10.17
C PHE A 195 -4.74 6.46 9.91
N TRP A 196 -4.09 6.68 8.78
CA TRP A 196 -2.78 6.17 8.44
C TRP A 196 -1.77 7.30 8.48
N TYR A 197 -0.59 7.02 9.02
CA TYR A 197 0.55 7.94 9.01
C TYR A 197 1.80 7.20 8.56
N ASP A 198 2.62 7.85 7.76
CA ASP A 198 3.96 7.37 7.42
C ASP A 198 4.97 8.52 7.40
N GLY A 199 6.24 8.22 7.11
CA GLY A 199 7.31 9.21 7.06
C GLY A 199 7.58 9.94 8.37
N GLY A 200 7.24 9.35 9.51
CA GLY A 200 7.45 9.96 10.82
C GLY A 200 6.40 11.00 11.22
N MET A 201 5.22 11.01 10.56
CA MET A 201 4.14 11.97 10.85
C MET A 201 3.41 11.68 12.19
N LYS A 202 3.71 10.56 12.85
CA LYS A 202 3.19 10.25 14.19
C LYS A 202 4.20 9.46 15.03
#